data_0953ad726e81e42e42d621fc7b95ffba
#
_entry.id   0953ad726e81e42e42d621fc7b95ffba
#
_cell.length_a   1.000
_cell.length_b   1.000
_cell.length_c   1.000
_cell.angle_alpha   90.00
_cell.angle_beta   90.00
_cell.angle_gamma   90.00
#
_symmetry.space_group_name_H-M   'P 1'
#
loop_
_entity.id
_entity.type
_entity.pdbx_description
1 polymer ?
#
loop_
_entity_poly.entity_id
_entity_poly.type
_entity_poly.pdbx_seq_one_letter_code
_entity_poly.pdbx_strand_id
1 'polypeptide(L)'
;RIQPLDQSTVNMSDFVISSAQSEEERSRKLHEIIDSIQNEVYRKLVKGMLIHAGRKFIEYPAASQIHHNYLGGLSEHSISMVEVCQMLCKHYPQLDYDLLVSGALMHDIGKTAEMSGAIATEYTLEGKLEGHISIANGWLTEVAAKEHLEDCEETIFLHHMILSHHGKMEFGSPVLPKLQEAEVLYLVDNLDARLNMLSQALSSIKPGTWTPKLFALENRQFYKPKGKE
;
A
#
# COMPACT_ATOMS: atom_id res chain seq x y z
N ARG A 1 -9.95 36.78 15.25
CA ARG A 1 -9.01 36.01 16.11
C ARG A 1 -9.21 34.53 15.77
N ILE A 2 -8.15 33.89 15.30
CA ILE A 2 -8.12 32.43 15.14
C ILE A 2 -7.84 31.85 16.52
N GLN A 3 -8.72 30.97 17.02
CA GLN A 3 -8.47 30.21 18.26
C GLN A 3 -8.12 28.77 17.88
N PRO A 4 -7.12 28.16 18.52
CA PRO A 4 -6.85 26.73 18.34
C PRO A 4 -8.09 25.94 18.80
N LEU A 5 -8.55 25.00 17.98
CA LEU A 5 -9.58 24.04 18.35
C LEU A 5 -8.92 22.88 19.13
N ASP A 6 -9.62 22.40 20.16
CA ASP A 6 -9.21 21.20 20.86
C ASP A 6 -9.36 19.99 19.90
N GLN A 7 -8.26 19.32 19.61
CA GLN A 7 -8.23 18.18 18.69
C GLN A 7 -9.16 17.04 19.11
N SER A 8 -9.47 16.92 20.40
CA SER A 8 -10.40 15.91 20.93
C SER A 8 -11.86 16.16 20.53
N THR A 9 -12.21 17.39 20.11
CA THR A 9 -13.58 17.79 19.75
C THR A 9 -13.84 17.85 18.25
N VAL A 10 -12.82 17.56 17.43
CA VAL A 10 -12.87 17.71 15.97
C VAL A 10 -12.84 16.34 15.33
N ASN A 11 -13.85 16.02 14.52
CA ASN A 11 -13.77 14.87 13.64
C ASN A 11 -12.88 15.22 12.46
N MET A 12 -11.70 14.60 12.40
CA MET A 12 -10.69 14.91 11.39
C MET A 12 -11.16 14.60 9.97
N SER A 13 -12.10 13.66 9.78
CA SER A 13 -12.69 13.36 8.46
C SER A 13 -13.48 14.55 7.87
N ASP A 14 -13.86 15.53 8.67
CA ASP A 14 -14.55 16.74 8.21
C ASP A 14 -13.59 17.73 7.51
N PHE A 15 -12.28 17.56 7.67
CA PHE A 15 -11.24 18.48 7.19
C PHE A 15 -10.25 17.86 6.20
N VAL A 16 -10.23 16.53 6.08
CA VAL A 16 -9.34 15.79 5.19
C VAL A 16 -10.13 14.74 4.40
N ILE A 17 -9.73 14.54 3.16
CA ILE A 17 -10.24 13.41 2.37
C ILE A 17 -9.86 12.13 3.10
N SER A 18 -10.83 11.24 3.28
CA SER A 18 -10.65 9.92 3.89
C SER A 18 -11.04 8.81 2.91
N SER A 19 -10.58 7.60 3.18
CA SER A 19 -11.02 6.39 2.48
C SER A 19 -12.55 6.31 2.43
N ALA A 20 -13.08 5.80 1.31
CA ALA A 20 -14.51 5.52 1.17
C ALA A 20 -14.98 4.38 2.08
N GLN A 21 -14.05 3.48 2.49
CA GLN A 21 -14.30 2.40 3.44
C GLN A 21 -14.06 2.91 4.87
N SER A 22 -14.92 2.54 5.80
CA SER A 22 -14.71 2.87 7.21
C SER A 22 -13.49 2.16 7.80
N GLU A 23 -12.96 2.67 8.91
CA GLU A 23 -11.84 2.03 9.62
C GLU A 23 -12.23 0.61 10.08
N GLU A 24 -13.46 0.44 10.57
CA GLU A 24 -13.99 -0.85 11.00
C GLU A 24 -14.06 -1.86 9.85
N GLU A 25 -14.48 -1.40 8.67
CA GLU A 25 -14.54 -2.25 7.49
C GLU A 25 -13.15 -2.68 7.03
N ARG A 26 -12.18 -1.74 6.97
CA ARG A 26 -10.79 -2.07 6.64
C ARG A 26 -10.17 -3.01 7.67
N SER A 27 -10.40 -2.78 8.97
CA SER A 27 -9.93 -3.68 10.04
C SER A 27 -10.50 -5.08 9.89
N ARG A 28 -11.80 -5.22 9.62
CA ARG A 28 -12.44 -6.52 9.39
C ARG A 28 -11.83 -7.25 8.20
N LYS A 29 -11.68 -6.56 7.05
CA LYS A 29 -11.04 -7.13 5.85
C LYS A 29 -9.61 -7.59 6.12
N LEU A 30 -8.82 -6.80 6.86
CA LEU A 30 -7.45 -7.18 7.24
C LEU A 30 -7.42 -8.47 8.06
N HIS A 31 -8.32 -8.65 9.02
CA HIS A 31 -8.42 -9.90 9.77
C HIS A 31 -8.78 -11.08 8.87
N GLU A 32 -9.78 -10.92 7.99
CA GLU A 32 -10.17 -11.96 7.03
C GLU A 32 -9.01 -12.35 6.10
N ILE A 33 -8.23 -11.38 5.62
CA ILE A 33 -7.05 -11.61 4.79
C ILE A 33 -5.97 -12.37 5.57
N ILE A 34 -5.64 -11.95 6.79
CA ILE A 34 -4.63 -12.61 7.62
C ILE A 34 -5.05 -14.06 7.92
N ASP A 35 -6.32 -14.30 8.19
CA ASP A 35 -6.84 -15.63 8.47
C ASP A 35 -6.89 -16.53 7.22
N SER A 36 -6.86 -15.95 6.02
CA SER A 36 -6.79 -16.69 4.76
C SER A 36 -5.39 -17.24 4.46
N ILE A 37 -4.32 -16.69 5.07
CA ILE A 37 -2.95 -17.17 4.91
C ILE A 37 -2.78 -18.50 5.65
N GLN A 38 -2.51 -19.58 4.92
CA GLN A 38 -2.40 -20.93 5.48
C GLN A 38 -0.98 -21.23 5.97
N ASN A 39 0.06 -20.71 5.30
CA ASN A 39 1.44 -20.88 5.72
C ASN A 39 1.70 -20.14 7.04
N GLU A 40 2.07 -20.92 8.07
CA GLU A 40 2.30 -20.40 9.43
C GLU A 40 3.41 -19.37 9.52
N VAL A 41 4.47 -19.50 8.70
CA VAL A 41 5.62 -18.58 8.69
C VAL A 41 5.15 -17.22 8.16
N TYR A 42 4.54 -17.17 6.98
CA TYR A 42 4.00 -15.93 6.43
C TYR A 42 2.98 -15.28 7.37
N ARG A 43 2.06 -16.06 7.92
CA ARG A 43 1.03 -15.53 8.83
C ARG A 43 1.63 -14.89 10.09
N LYS A 44 2.67 -15.49 10.69
CA LYS A 44 3.38 -14.94 11.84
C LYS A 44 4.14 -13.65 11.49
N LEU A 45 4.87 -13.66 10.36
CA LEU A 45 5.61 -12.49 9.89
C LEU A 45 4.66 -11.32 9.60
N VAL A 46 3.56 -11.55 8.88
CA VAL A 46 2.54 -10.52 8.60
C VAL A 46 1.94 -9.96 9.89
N LYS A 47 1.55 -10.81 10.85
CA LYS A 47 1.03 -10.36 12.14
C LYS A 47 2.07 -9.54 12.91
N GLY A 48 3.31 -9.98 12.95
CA GLY A 48 4.40 -9.27 13.62
C GLY A 48 4.66 -7.89 13.02
N MET A 49 4.68 -7.78 11.69
CA MET A 49 4.85 -6.53 10.96
C MET A 49 3.69 -5.56 11.21
N LEU A 50 2.44 -6.03 11.17
CA LEU A 50 1.26 -5.20 11.46
C LEU A 50 1.24 -4.73 12.92
N ILE A 51 1.65 -5.57 13.88
CA ILE A 51 1.81 -5.16 15.28
C ILE A 51 2.90 -4.09 15.41
N HIS A 52 4.00 -4.23 14.68
CA HIS A 52 5.10 -3.25 14.67
C HIS A 52 4.63 -1.88 14.15
N ALA A 53 3.90 -1.85 13.04
CA ALA A 53 3.34 -0.61 12.47
C ALA A 53 2.20 -0.02 13.32
N GLY A 54 1.48 -0.87 14.06
CA GLY A 54 0.36 -0.48 14.91
C GLY A 54 -0.79 0.19 14.14
N ARG A 55 -1.50 1.09 14.80
CA ARG A 55 -2.64 1.82 14.21
C ARG A 55 -2.29 2.64 12.98
N LYS A 56 -1.03 3.04 12.82
CA LYS A 56 -0.56 3.84 11.69
C LYS A 56 -0.87 3.16 10.35
N PHE A 57 -0.80 1.82 10.26
CA PHE A 57 -1.13 1.10 9.03
C PHE A 57 -2.56 1.35 8.55
N ILE A 58 -3.51 1.48 9.48
CA ILE A 58 -4.92 1.76 9.16
C ILE A 58 -5.19 3.23 8.91
N GLU A 59 -4.45 4.12 9.59
CA GLU A 59 -4.73 5.56 9.61
C GLU A 59 -3.99 6.34 8.52
N TYR A 60 -2.79 5.90 8.10
CA TYR A 60 -1.89 6.68 7.25
C TYR A 60 -2.30 6.66 5.78
N PRO A 61 -1.94 7.73 5.02
CA PRO A 61 -2.06 7.74 3.57
C PRO A 61 -1.00 6.83 2.93
N ALA A 62 -1.22 6.40 1.69
CA ALA A 62 -0.22 5.63 0.93
C ALA A 62 0.86 6.51 0.29
N ALA A 63 0.61 7.83 0.15
CA ALA A 63 1.56 8.77 -0.42
C ALA A 63 1.34 10.18 0.15
N SER A 64 2.34 11.04 0.02
CA SER A 64 2.24 12.45 0.46
C SER A 64 1.48 13.34 -0.53
N GLN A 65 1.40 13.00 -1.82
CA GLN A 65 0.85 13.90 -2.85
C GLN A 65 0.08 13.27 -4.01
N ILE A 66 0.24 11.99 -4.38
CA ILE A 66 -0.18 11.54 -5.71
C ILE A 66 -1.39 10.59 -5.66
N HIS A 67 -1.27 9.39 -5.12
CA HIS A 67 -2.34 8.39 -5.08
C HIS A 67 -2.59 7.96 -3.65
N HIS A 68 -3.85 7.62 -3.34
CA HIS A 68 -4.26 7.26 -1.97
C HIS A 68 -3.76 8.25 -0.90
N ASN A 69 -3.65 9.55 -1.27
CA ASN A 69 -3.22 10.63 -0.38
C ASN A 69 -4.39 11.11 0.48
N TYR A 70 -4.90 10.21 1.30
CA TYR A 70 -6.00 10.47 2.23
C TYR A 70 -5.93 9.52 3.43
N LEU A 71 -6.66 9.86 4.50
CA LEU A 71 -6.71 9.04 5.70
C LEU A 71 -7.14 7.61 5.38
N GLY A 72 -6.31 6.64 5.83
CA GLY A 72 -6.54 5.22 5.59
C GLY A 72 -6.17 4.74 4.19
N GLY A 73 -5.56 5.60 3.37
CA GLY A 73 -5.17 5.26 2.00
C GLY A 73 -4.20 4.09 1.91
N LEU A 74 -3.27 3.95 2.87
CA LEU A 74 -2.31 2.85 2.90
C LEU A 74 -3.00 1.48 3.07
N SER A 75 -3.87 1.35 4.05
CA SER A 75 -4.61 0.11 4.27
C SER A 75 -5.60 -0.18 3.14
N GLU A 76 -6.27 0.83 2.59
CA GLU A 76 -7.17 0.68 1.45
C GLU A 76 -6.42 0.19 0.21
N HIS A 77 -5.27 0.78 -0.11
CA HIS A 77 -4.39 0.35 -1.20
C HIS A 77 -3.95 -1.10 -1.02
N SER A 78 -3.39 -1.45 0.15
CA SER A 78 -2.95 -2.82 0.42
C SER A 78 -4.08 -3.84 0.32
N ILE A 79 -5.28 -3.53 0.82
CA ILE A 79 -6.47 -4.39 0.71
C ILE A 79 -6.91 -4.53 -0.74
N SER A 80 -6.97 -3.44 -1.51
CA SER A 80 -7.31 -3.45 -2.94
C SER A 80 -6.36 -4.35 -3.71
N MET A 81 -5.06 -4.21 -3.48
CA MET A 81 -4.05 -5.07 -4.10
C MET A 81 -4.23 -6.55 -3.75
N VAL A 82 -4.51 -6.86 -2.49
CA VAL A 82 -4.79 -8.24 -2.05
C VAL A 82 -6.00 -8.82 -2.79
N GLU A 83 -7.09 -8.07 -2.91
CA GLU A 83 -8.30 -8.50 -3.64
C GLU A 83 -7.97 -8.84 -5.10
N VAL A 84 -7.15 -8.05 -5.77
CA VAL A 84 -6.67 -8.33 -7.14
C VAL A 84 -5.75 -9.56 -7.16
N CYS A 85 -4.80 -9.66 -6.23
CA CYS A 85 -3.90 -10.81 -6.12
C CYS A 85 -4.67 -12.12 -5.90
N GLN A 86 -5.71 -12.11 -5.07
CA GLN A 86 -6.61 -13.27 -4.86
C GLN A 86 -7.32 -13.70 -6.15
N MET A 87 -7.77 -12.76 -6.98
CA MET A 87 -8.34 -13.06 -8.29
C MET A 87 -7.30 -13.68 -9.23
N LEU A 88 -6.08 -13.14 -9.22
CA LEU A 88 -4.99 -13.68 -10.03
C LEU A 88 -4.59 -15.09 -9.61
N CYS A 89 -4.50 -15.39 -8.32
CA CYS A 89 -4.23 -16.76 -7.84
C CYS A 89 -5.32 -17.76 -8.24
N LYS A 90 -6.59 -17.34 -8.30
CA LYS A 90 -7.67 -18.19 -8.83
C LYS A 90 -7.53 -18.48 -10.32
N HIS A 91 -7.00 -17.50 -11.09
CA HIS A 91 -6.81 -17.63 -12.53
C HIS A 91 -5.50 -18.32 -12.90
N TYR A 92 -4.45 -18.10 -12.12
CA TYR A 92 -3.10 -18.66 -12.28
C TYR A 92 -2.74 -19.54 -11.06
N PRO A 93 -3.16 -20.81 -11.04
CA PRO A 93 -3.00 -21.68 -9.86
C PRO A 93 -1.54 -22.03 -9.52
N GLN A 94 -0.58 -21.69 -10.38
CA GLN A 94 0.86 -21.83 -10.10
C GLN A 94 1.42 -20.75 -9.16
N LEU A 95 0.68 -19.64 -8.91
CA LEU A 95 1.09 -18.61 -7.97
C LEU A 95 0.92 -19.09 -6.53
N ASP A 96 1.94 -18.83 -5.72
CA ASP A 96 1.83 -19.01 -4.27
C ASP A 96 0.92 -17.92 -3.68
N TYR A 97 -0.29 -18.33 -3.27
CA TYR A 97 -1.29 -17.45 -2.68
C TYR A 97 -0.77 -16.77 -1.42
N ASP A 98 -0.16 -17.55 -0.51
CA ASP A 98 0.25 -17.05 0.80
C ASP A 98 1.39 -16.03 0.68
N LEU A 99 2.37 -16.30 -0.19
CA LEU A 99 3.45 -15.36 -0.49
C LEU A 99 2.93 -14.07 -1.13
N LEU A 100 2.07 -14.21 -2.16
CA LEU A 100 1.59 -13.04 -2.90
C LEU A 100 0.70 -12.13 -2.03
N VAL A 101 -0.20 -12.72 -1.24
CA VAL A 101 -1.06 -11.97 -0.30
C VAL A 101 -0.22 -11.30 0.80
N SER A 102 0.76 -12.02 1.36
CA SER A 102 1.67 -11.48 2.37
C SER A 102 2.51 -10.33 1.82
N GLY A 103 3.05 -10.48 0.62
CA GLY A 103 3.78 -9.42 -0.07
C GLY A 103 2.92 -8.19 -0.32
N ALA A 104 1.68 -8.37 -0.79
CA ALA A 104 0.75 -7.26 -1.04
C ALA A 104 0.37 -6.50 0.24
N LEU A 105 0.27 -7.17 1.39
CA LEU A 105 0.04 -6.50 2.67
C LEU A 105 1.27 -5.73 3.18
N MET A 106 2.49 -6.23 2.92
CA MET A 106 3.72 -5.76 3.58
C MET A 106 4.55 -4.81 2.74
N HIS A 107 4.37 -4.75 1.40
CA HIS A 107 5.26 -4.03 0.49
C HIS A 107 5.49 -2.57 0.92
N ASP A 108 4.46 -1.90 1.34
CA ASP A 108 4.42 -0.47 1.66
C ASP A 108 4.36 -0.14 3.17
N ILE A 109 4.42 -1.14 4.05
CA ILE A 109 4.22 -0.95 5.49
C ILE A 109 5.22 0.03 6.12
N GLY A 110 6.43 0.14 5.57
CA GLY A 110 7.46 1.09 5.99
C GLY A 110 7.07 2.56 5.84
N LYS A 111 6.06 2.87 5.02
CA LYS A 111 5.50 4.23 4.89
C LYS A 111 4.95 4.77 6.20
N THR A 112 4.61 3.90 7.15
CA THR A 112 4.16 4.30 8.48
C THR A 112 5.27 4.90 9.37
N ALA A 113 6.55 4.71 9.01
CA ALA A 113 7.69 5.40 9.59
C ALA A 113 8.30 6.43 8.63
N GLU A 114 8.22 6.19 7.31
CA GLU A 114 8.68 7.14 6.30
C GLU A 114 7.95 8.48 6.40
N MET A 115 6.66 8.48 6.77
CA MET A 115 5.81 9.66 6.85
C MET A 115 5.52 10.06 8.30
N SER A 116 5.38 11.39 8.54
CA SER A 116 5.24 11.95 9.89
C SER A 116 3.85 11.77 10.51
N GLY A 117 2.83 11.57 9.70
CA GLY A 117 1.47 11.47 10.16
C GLY A 117 0.44 11.39 9.04
N ALA A 118 -0.81 11.21 9.44
CA ALA A 118 -1.94 11.05 8.52
C ALA A 118 -2.43 12.40 7.95
N ILE A 119 -2.01 13.52 8.53
CA ILE A 119 -2.46 14.88 8.17
C ILE A 119 -1.24 15.76 8.01
N ALA A 120 -1.24 16.61 6.99
CA ALA A 120 -0.10 17.46 6.62
C ALA A 120 1.20 16.62 6.54
N THR A 121 1.09 15.52 5.81
CA THR A 121 2.10 14.47 5.73
C THR A 121 3.43 15.02 5.21
N GLU A 122 4.47 14.90 6.00
CA GLU A 122 5.86 15.20 5.63
C GLU A 122 6.72 13.95 5.75
N TYR A 123 7.82 13.90 5.04
CA TYR A 123 8.81 12.84 5.22
C TYR A 123 9.57 13.05 6.52
N THR A 124 9.68 12.01 7.33
CA THR A 124 10.53 11.98 8.52
C THR A 124 12.01 12.03 8.16
N LEU A 125 12.89 12.21 9.13
CA LEU A 125 14.34 12.13 8.91
C LEU A 125 14.72 10.72 8.41
N GLU A 126 14.20 9.68 9.07
CA GLU A 126 14.38 8.28 8.70
C GLU A 126 13.87 8.01 7.29
N GLY A 127 12.65 8.48 6.99
CA GLY A 127 12.05 8.32 5.66
C GLY A 127 12.86 8.97 4.54
N LYS A 128 13.49 10.13 4.78
CA LYS A 128 14.33 10.80 3.79
C LYS A 128 15.68 10.13 3.56
N LEU A 129 16.22 9.45 4.57
CA LEU A 129 17.55 8.85 4.51
C LEU A 129 17.51 7.37 4.10
N GLU A 130 16.47 6.64 4.48
CA GLU A 130 16.39 5.19 4.28
C GLU A 130 15.31 4.76 3.28
N GLY A 131 14.18 5.47 3.26
CA GLY A 131 13.02 5.13 2.45
C GLY A 131 12.25 3.91 2.97
N HIS A 132 10.94 3.83 2.66
CA HIS A 132 10.03 2.81 3.21
C HIS A 132 10.46 1.37 2.90
N ILE A 133 11.10 1.12 1.75
CA ILE A 133 11.58 -0.23 1.37
C ILE A 133 12.62 -0.73 2.37
N SER A 134 13.63 0.09 2.69
CA SER A 134 14.70 -0.29 3.63
C SER A 134 14.16 -0.41 5.04
N ILE A 135 13.30 0.52 5.46
CA ILE A 135 12.64 0.50 6.77
C ILE A 135 11.81 -0.80 6.92
N ALA A 136 10.94 -1.12 5.97
CA ALA A 136 10.12 -2.34 6.01
C ALA A 136 10.99 -3.61 6.04
N ASN A 137 12.08 -3.62 5.26
CA ASN A 137 13.02 -4.74 5.24
C ASN A 137 13.73 -4.92 6.59
N GLY A 138 14.12 -3.83 7.24
CA GLY A 138 14.67 -3.84 8.61
C GLY A 138 13.68 -4.41 9.63
N TRP A 139 12.44 -3.95 9.61
CA TRP A 139 11.38 -4.45 10.49
C TRP A 139 11.11 -5.93 10.29
N LEU A 140 11.09 -6.40 9.03
CA LEU A 140 10.93 -7.83 8.76
C LEU A 140 12.07 -8.66 9.37
N THR A 141 13.32 -8.17 9.30
CA THR A 141 14.45 -8.82 9.95
C THR A 141 14.26 -8.93 11.47
N GLU A 142 13.83 -7.84 12.12
CA GLU A 142 13.57 -7.82 13.57
C GLU A 142 12.43 -8.77 13.97
N VAL A 143 11.33 -8.78 13.19
CA VAL A 143 10.18 -9.66 13.43
C VAL A 143 10.58 -11.12 13.24
N ALA A 144 11.30 -11.44 12.16
CA ALA A 144 11.77 -12.80 11.89
C ALA A 144 12.68 -13.31 13.01
N ALA A 145 13.64 -12.52 13.47
CA ALA A 145 14.52 -12.88 14.58
C ALA A 145 13.74 -13.10 15.90
N LYS A 146 12.71 -12.29 16.17
CA LYS A 146 11.86 -12.40 17.36
C LYS A 146 11.03 -13.68 17.37
N GLU A 147 10.59 -14.11 16.18
CA GLU A 147 9.82 -15.32 15.99
C GLU A 147 10.69 -16.57 15.73
N HIS A 148 12.01 -16.44 15.68
CA HIS A 148 12.97 -17.50 15.30
C HIS A 148 12.70 -18.07 13.90
N LEU A 149 12.41 -17.19 12.93
CA LEU A 149 12.09 -17.50 11.54
C LEU A 149 13.10 -16.94 10.54
N GLU A 150 14.25 -16.41 11.00
CA GLU A 150 15.26 -15.74 10.19
C GLU A 150 15.88 -16.65 9.11
N ASP A 151 15.96 -17.94 9.39
CA ASP A 151 16.55 -18.93 8.47
C ASP A 151 15.51 -19.62 7.56
N CYS A 152 14.23 -19.24 7.66
CA CYS A 152 13.18 -19.81 6.81
C CYS A 152 13.26 -19.26 5.38
N GLU A 153 13.03 -20.12 4.38
CA GLU A 153 12.98 -19.71 2.97
C GLU A 153 11.86 -18.70 2.71
N GLU A 154 10.72 -18.85 3.38
CA GLU A 154 9.58 -17.93 3.35
C GLU A 154 9.98 -16.51 3.77
N THR A 155 10.85 -16.38 4.76
CA THR A 155 11.37 -15.08 5.21
C THR A 155 12.20 -14.42 4.12
N ILE A 156 13.06 -15.18 3.44
CA ILE A 156 13.85 -14.70 2.31
C ILE A 156 12.93 -14.24 1.16
N PHE A 157 11.90 -15.02 0.87
CA PHE A 157 10.93 -14.67 -0.18
C PHE A 157 10.18 -13.38 0.17
N LEU A 158 9.73 -13.21 1.41
CA LEU A 158 9.02 -12.00 1.83
C LEU A 158 9.95 -10.76 1.82
N HIS A 159 11.22 -10.90 2.21
CA HIS A 159 12.23 -9.88 1.99
C HIS A 159 12.33 -9.48 0.52
N HIS A 160 12.37 -10.47 -0.37
CA HIS A 160 12.45 -10.22 -1.80
C HIS A 160 11.21 -9.50 -2.33
N MET A 161 9.99 -9.86 -1.86
CA MET A 161 8.77 -9.15 -2.21
C MET A 161 8.86 -7.66 -1.86
N ILE A 162 9.30 -7.33 -0.63
CA ILE A 162 9.47 -5.94 -0.18
C ILE A 162 10.55 -5.21 -0.99
N LEU A 163 11.71 -5.84 -1.19
CA LEU A 163 12.85 -5.20 -1.87
C LEU A 163 12.63 -4.95 -3.36
N SER A 164 11.75 -5.70 -4.01
CA SER A 164 11.58 -5.66 -5.46
C SER A 164 10.25 -5.08 -5.94
N HIS A 165 9.33 -4.67 -5.04
CA HIS A 165 7.95 -4.35 -5.42
C HIS A 165 7.80 -3.15 -6.37
N HIS A 166 8.73 -2.20 -6.41
CA HIS A 166 8.71 -1.14 -7.43
C HIS A 166 9.13 -1.64 -8.83
N GLY A 167 9.57 -2.88 -8.97
CA GLY A 167 9.85 -3.57 -10.23
C GLY A 167 11.08 -3.10 -10.98
N LYS A 168 11.57 -1.88 -10.75
CA LYS A 168 12.72 -1.30 -11.43
C LYS A 168 13.64 -0.57 -10.46
N MET A 169 14.96 -0.66 -10.71
CA MET A 169 15.96 0.03 -9.90
C MET A 169 15.79 1.56 -9.97
N GLU A 170 15.42 2.09 -11.12
CA GLU A 170 15.15 3.52 -11.32
C GLU A 170 13.93 4.04 -10.51
N PHE A 171 13.07 3.13 -10.04
CA PHE A 171 11.93 3.43 -9.18
C PHE A 171 12.22 3.20 -7.68
N GLY A 172 13.47 2.83 -7.35
CA GLY A 172 13.93 2.68 -5.97
C GLY A 172 14.01 1.24 -5.45
N SER A 173 13.63 0.23 -6.25
CA SER A 173 13.87 -1.17 -5.89
C SER A 173 15.36 -1.49 -5.93
N PRO A 174 16.00 -1.96 -4.84
CA PRO A 174 17.41 -2.34 -4.86
C PRO A 174 17.68 -3.60 -5.67
N VAL A 175 16.67 -4.42 -5.93
CA VAL A 175 16.73 -5.63 -6.78
C VAL A 175 15.50 -5.70 -7.69
N LEU A 176 15.66 -6.35 -8.84
CA LEU A 176 14.53 -6.64 -9.73
C LEU A 176 13.74 -7.86 -9.23
N PRO A 177 12.44 -7.97 -9.53
CA PRO A 177 11.65 -9.17 -9.26
C PRO A 177 12.29 -10.42 -9.86
N LYS A 178 12.43 -11.48 -9.06
CA LYS A 178 12.99 -12.78 -9.45
C LYS A 178 12.10 -13.97 -9.07
N LEU A 179 10.97 -13.70 -8.44
CA LEU A 179 9.88 -14.63 -8.20
C LEU A 179 8.69 -14.21 -9.06
N GLN A 180 7.89 -15.16 -9.52
CA GLN A 180 6.69 -14.82 -10.31
C GLN A 180 5.70 -13.99 -9.47
N GLU A 181 5.60 -14.25 -8.18
CA GLU A 181 4.78 -13.48 -7.24
C GLU A 181 5.28 -12.04 -7.08
N ALA A 182 6.60 -11.83 -7.08
CA ALA A 182 7.20 -10.49 -7.02
C ALA A 182 6.93 -9.69 -8.30
N GLU A 183 6.99 -10.32 -9.47
CA GLU A 183 6.61 -9.69 -10.75
C GLU A 183 5.12 -9.33 -10.76
N VAL A 184 4.25 -10.24 -10.29
CA VAL A 184 2.82 -9.98 -10.15
C VAL A 184 2.55 -8.83 -9.19
N LEU A 185 3.23 -8.81 -8.03
CA LEU A 185 3.10 -7.73 -7.04
C LEU A 185 3.42 -6.37 -7.66
N TYR A 186 4.55 -6.24 -8.34
CA TYR A 186 4.95 -5.03 -9.06
C TYR A 186 3.88 -4.56 -10.05
N LEU A 187 3.34 -5.49 -10.85
CA LEU A 187 2.33 -5.15 -11.87
C LEU A 187 1.00 -4.72 -11.22
N VAL A 188 0.59 -5.36 -10.13
CA VAL A 188 -0.64 -5.03 -9.40
C VAL A 188 -0.51 -3.69 -8.68
N ASP A 189 0.63 -3.40 -8.05
CA ASP A 189 0.90 -2.12 -7.42
C ASP A 189 0.85 -0.97 -8.45
N ASN A 190 1.54 -1.14 -9.57
CA ASN A 190 1.49 -0.18 -10.66
C ASN A 190 0.07 0.01 -11.22
N LEU A 191 -0.70 -1.07 -11.36
CA LEU A 191 -2.09 -1.03 -11.82
C LEU A 191 -2.98 -0.24 -10.85
N ASP A 192 -2.95 -0.56 -9.57
CA ASP A 192 -3.79 0.07 -8.54
C ASP A 192 -3.48 1.57 -8.42
N ALA A 193 -2.19 1.93 -8.33
CA ALA A 193 -1.76 3.32 -8.29
C ALA A 193 -2.22 4.12 -9.52
N ARG A 194 -2.09 3.55 -10.73
CA ARG A 194 -2.48 4.21 -11.98
C ARG A 194 -3.98 4.36 -12.10
N LEU A 195 -4.77 3.35 -11.72
CA LEU A 195 -6.24 3.42 -11.75
C LEU A 195 -6.76 4.42 -10.72
N ASN A 196 -6.16 4.50 -9.54
CA ASN A 196 -6.52 5.51 -8.53
C ASN A 196 -6.28 6.94 -9.06
N MET A 197 -5.10 7.22 -9.63
CA MET A 197 -4.79 8.52 -10.25
C MET A 197 -5.76 8.86 -11.37
N LEU A 198 -6.09 7.90 -12.24
CA LEU A 198 -7.05 8.09 -13.34
C LEU A 198 -8.46 8.38 -12.81
N SER A 199 -8.90 7.64 -11.80
CA SER A 199 -10.22 7.84 -11.19
C SER A 199 -10.35 9.25 -10.61
N GLN A 200 -9.34 9.72 -9.88
CA GLN A 200 -9.31 11.07 -9.34
C GLN A 200 -9.31 12.14 -10.45
N ALA A 201 -8.46 11.99 -11.47
CA ALA A 201 -8.38 12.94 -12.57
C ALA A 201 -9.69 13.00 -13.38
N LEU A 202 -10.31 11.85 -13.64
CA LEU A 202 -11.57 11.78 -14.38
C LEU A 202 -12.77 12.26 -13.55
N SER A 203 -12.75 12.08 -12.22
CA SER A 203 -13.82 12.59 -11.35
C SER A 203 -13.90 14.11 -11.36
N SER A 204 -12.78 14.79 -11.52
CA SER A 204 -12.66 16.26 -11.49
C SER A 204 -13.11 16.96 -12.79
N ILE A 205 -13.38 16.23 -13.87
CA ILE A 205 -13.74 16.79 -15.16
C ILE A 205 -15.14 16.38 -15.59
N LYS A 206 -15.74 17.16 -16.53
CA LYS A 206 -17.07 16.86 -17.10
C LYS A 206 -16.99 15.72 -18.12
N PRO A 207 -18.06 14.88 -18.23
CA PRO A 207 -18.17 13.93 -19.33
C PRO A 207 -18.02 14.61 -20.70
N GLY A 208 -17.38 13.92 -21.62
CA GLY A 208 -17.11 14.43 -22.97
C GLY A 208 -15.89 15.35 -23.07
N THR A 209 -15.04 15.42 -22.04
CA THR A 209 -13.82 16.25 -22.03
C THR A 209 -12.58 15.43 -21.72
N TRP A 210 -11.41 16.03 -21.92
CA TRP A 210 -10.09 15.46 -21.65
C TRP A 210 -9.54 15.97 -20.34
N THR A 211 -8.78 15.13 -19.63
CA THR A 211 -7.99 15.57 -18.45
C THR A 211 -6.89 16.55 -18.90
N PRO A 212 -6.32 17.32 -17.97
CA PRO A 212 -4.97 17.88 -18.16
C PRO A 212 -3.95 16.75 -18.42
N LYS A 213 -2.75 17.12 -18.87
CA LYS A 213 -1.64 16.17 -18.98
C LYS A 213 -1.25 15.70 -17.58
N LEU A 214 -1.24 14.39 -17.38
CA LEU A 214 -0.90 13.76 -16.11
C LEU A 214 0.59 13.35 -16.15
N PHE A 215 1.43 14.06 -15.42
CA PHE A 215 2.88 13.84 -15.39
C PHE A 215 3.22 12.40 -14.99
N ALA A 216 2.60 11.89 -13.93
CA ALA A 216 2.81 10.54 -13.43
C ALA A 216 2.32 9.44 -14.38
N LEU A 217 1.59 9.79 -15.45
CA LEU A 217 1.10 8.89 -16.50
C LEU A 217 1.68 9.30 -17.87
N GLU A 218 2.99 9.48 -17.93
CA GLU A 218 3.79 9.81 -19.12
C GLU A 218 3.29 11.05 -19.86
N ASN A 219 2.80 12.06 -19.13
CA ASN A 219 2.22 13.29 -19.67
C ASN A 219 1.02 13.08 -20.64
N ARG A 220 0.33 11.94 -20.49
CA ARG A 220 -0.86 11.64 -21.31
C ARG A 220 -2.10 12.36 -20.80
N GLN A 221 -3.04 12.53 -21.70
CA GLN A 221 -4.42 12.98 -21.41
C GLN A 221 -5.38 11.82 -21.59
N PHE A 222 -6.41 11.78 -20.77
CA PHE A 222 -7.44 10.74 -20.81
C PHE A 222 -8.81 11.36 -21.04
N TYR A 223 -9.59 10.73 -21.88
CA TYR A 223 -10.93 11.17 -22.21
C TYR A 223 -11.97 10.59 -21.25
N LYS A 224 -12.85 11.43 -20.72
CA LYS A 224 -14.01 10.99 -19.95
C LYS A 224 -15.20 10.77 -20.90
N PRO A 225 -15.65 9.52 -21.12
CA PRO A 225 -16.79 9.25 -21.97
C PRO A 225 -18.05 9.99 -21.52
N LYS A 226 -18.92 10.36 -22.48
CA LYS A 226 -20.19 11.04 -22.17
C LYS A 226 -21.19 10.16 -21.40
N GLY A 227 -20.95 8.86 -21.29
CA GLY A 227 -21.90 7.87 -20.81
C GLY A 227 -22.84 7.44 -21.96
N LYS A 228 -23.49 6.31 -21.77
CA LYS A 228 -24.67 5.98 -22.59
C LYS A 228 -25.86 6.70 -21.93
N GLU A 229 -26.57 7.52 -22.70
CA GLU A 229 -27.91 8.02 -22.34
C GLU A 229 -28.86 6.84 -22.15
#